data_29f01208fc09f403c60521d0df3f6c72
#
_entry.id   29f01208fc09f403c60521d0df3f6c72
#
_cell.length_a   1.000
_cell.length_b   1.000
_cell.length_c   1.000
_cell.angle_alpha   90.00
_cell.angle_beta   90.00
_cell.angle_gamma   90.00
#
_symmetry.space_group_name_H-M   'P 1'
#
loop_
_entity.id
_entity.type
_entity.pdbx_description
1 polymer ?
#
loop_
_entity_poly.entity_id
_entity_poly.type
_entity_poly.pdbx_seq_one_letter_code
_entity_poly.pdbx_strand_id
1 'polypeptide(L)'
;MDKIVFNDRLVIKTLTDGVIKEFGSDFYSNYVDASIKAAKSVEWKTKGMGARFMRESAAEDSYAASDIISYFNSIEFFGSPDKIIYSITVNDLSGIMTKDLTAEKDSEGHVIHSRENIFCGACPDTGNDKFVTCIKTSYENAHLAVYDVKTNDYMTVTDGDSCDFDASFSRSDDSLVYFASKGVGRNANGEFVKFSHSSIYSYDVFTGDIEEILSDPNKSLIRPKDDGKGNLFYITRPEQKNKTGFFRLLLDIILIPWKLLKAIYYFAEMFTMMFTGKGFTEKSANPAKTMKKSQGMIVIDDNLINAEEEYRKNLRHKDNPAGIAPWSWQLVRRTESGETTSLANGVIDYCLLSDGSIAYTNGKHLIVIGTDGKRNKIADTDLCTRISCFI
;
A
#
# COMPACT_ATOMS: atom_id res chain seq x y z
N MET A 1 6.32 24.62 12.60
CA MET A 1 6.57 23.39 11.81
C MET A 1 5.29 23.01 11.10
N ASP A 2 5.35 22.61 9.84
CA ASP A 2 4.16 22.21 9.11
C ASP A 2 3.45 21.06 9.83
N LYS A 3 2.12 21.03 9.75
CA LYS A 3 1.35 19.92 10.28
C LYS A 3 1.51 18.71 9.37
N ILE A 4 1.91 17.58 9.93
CA ILE A 4 2.09 16.32 9.19
C ILE A 4 0.98 15.36 9.62
N VAL A 5 0.34 14.69 8.66
CA VAL A 5 -0.57 13.58 8.88
C VAL A 5 0.05 12.29 8.33
N PHE A 6 -0.12 11.20 9.05
CA PHE A 6 0.41 9.89 8.66
C PHE A 6 -0.42 8.76 9.27
N ASN A 7 -0.28 7.56 8.72
CA ASN A 7 -0.81 6.37 9.37
C ASN A 7 0.23 5.69 10.23
N ASP A 8 -0.22 5.10 11.32
CA ASP A 8 0.54 4.09 12.06
C ASP A 8 -0.33 2.83 12.17
N ARG A 9 -0.07 1.85 11.31
CA ARG A 9 -0.98 0.75 10.98
C ARG A 9 -2.34 1.30 10.51
N LEU A 10 -3.40 1.09 11.30
CA LEU A 10 -4.78 1.53 11.00
C LEU A 10 -5.21 2.75 11.81
N VAL A 11 -4.29 3.41 12.48
CA VAL A 11 -4.53 4.65 13.22
C VAL A 11 -4.00 5.82 12.41
N ILE A 12 -4.81 6.85 12.24
CA ILE A 12 -4.41 8.13 11.66
C ILE A 12 -3.76 8.94 12.76
N LYS A 13 -2.58 9.48 12.51
CA LYS A 13 -1.87 10.33 13.46
C LYS A 13 -1.50 11.67 12.84
N THR A 14 -1.48 12.71 13.66
CA THR A 14 -0.95 14.02 13.26
C THR A 14 0.22 14.39 14.15
N LEU A 15 1.19 15.04 13.55
CA LEU A 15 2.36 15.60 14.24
C LEU A 15 2.39 17.11 14.00
N THR A 16 2.35 17.88 15.08
CA THR A 16 2.46 19.35 15.06
C THR A 16 3.33 19.77 16.25
N ASP A 17 4.42 20.49 16.00
CA ASP A 17 5.35 20.97 17.01
C ASP A 17 5.82 19.90 18.02
N GLY A 18 6.06 18.69 17.52
CA GLY A 18 6.49 17.55 18.34
C GLY A 18 5.37 16.84 19.10
N VAL A 19 4.12 17.30 19.00
CA VAL A 19 2.96 16.68 19.63
C VAL A 19 2.26 15.75 18.64
N ILE A 20 2.05 14.50 19.04
CA ILE A 20 1.32 13.51 18.26
C ILE A 20 -0.10 13.38 18.82
N LYS A 21 -1.11 13.45 17.93
CA LYS A 21 -2.50 13.13 18.21
C LYS A 21 -2.94 11.95 17.37
N GLU A 22 -3.84 11.12 17.91
CA GLU A 22 -4.32 9.89 17.28
C GLU A 22 -5.82 9.97 16.97
N PHE A 23 -6.21 9.45 15.80
CA PHE A 23 -7.58 9.42 15.32
C PHE A 23 -7.90 8.04 14.74
N GLY A 24 -9.05 7.48 15.11
CA GLY A 24 -9.57 6.26 14.49
C GLY A 24 -10.26 6.53 13.15
N SER A 25 -10.42 5.49 12.34
CA SER A 25 -11.36 5.49 11.21
C SER A 25 -12.67 4.85 11.65
N ASP A 26 -13.76 5.61 11.54
CA ASP A 26 -15.10 5.11 11.87
C ASP A 26 -15.56 4.10 10.81
N PHE A 27 -15.16 4.30 9.54
CA PHE A 27 -15.40 3.36 8.47
C PHE A 27 -14.81 1.96 8.78
N TYR A 28 -13.54 1.92 9.22
CA TYR A 28 -12.90 0.67 9.64
C TYR A 28 -13.61 0.05 10.85
N SER A 29 -13.87 0.84 11.89
CA SER A 29 -14.51 0.37 13.12
C SER A 29 -15.90 -0.20 12.86
N ASN A 30 -16.70 0.49 12.05
CA ASN A 30 -18.04 0.04 11.66
C ASN A 30 -18.01 -1.27 10.87
N TYR A 31 -17.02 -1.44 9.95
CA TYR A 31 -16.84 -2.70 9.21
C TYR A 31 -16.50 -3.86 10.15
N VAL A 32 -15.56 -3.66 11.07
CA VAL A 32 -15.16 -4.67 12.06
C VAL A 32 -16.34 -5.07 12.94
N ASP A 33 -17.08 -4.10 13.46
CA ASP A 33 -18.25 -4.36 14.31
C ASP A 33 -19.36 -5.12 13.56
N ALA A 34 -19.61 -4.76 12.29
CA ALA A 34 -20.56 -5.46 11.45
C ALA A 34 -20.11 -6.91 11.19
N SER A 35 -18.82 -7.12 10.91
CA SER A 35 -18.23 -8.44 10.68
C SER A 35 -18.31 -9.32 11.91
N ILE A 36 -18.01 -8.78 13.10
CA ILE A 36 -18.13 -9.49 14.39
C ILE A 36 -19.60 -9.86 14.67
N LYS A 37 -20.55 -8.93 14.42
CA LYS A 37 -21.98 -9.21 14.60
C LYS A 37 -22.44 -10.30 13.65
N ALA A 38 -22.02 -10.25 12.38
CA ALA A 38 -22.32 -11.29 11.39
C ALA A 38 -21.78 -12.66 11.80
N ALA A 39 -20.50 -12.73 12.22
CA ALA A 39 -19.90 -13.97 12.73
C ALA A 39 -20.65 -14.54 13.93
N LYS A 40 -20.99 -13.71 14.92
CA LYS A 40 -21.81 -14.12 16.09
C LYS A 40 -23.19 -14.62 15.69
N SER A 41 -23.82 -14.03 14.68
CA SER A 41 -25.16 -14.43 14.22
C SER A 41 -25.22 -15.83 13.62
N VAL A 42 -24.09 -16.33 13.08
CA VAL A 42 -23.97 -17.67 12.49
C VAL A 42 -23.29 -18.69 13.43
N GLU A 43 -22.77 -18.25 14.59
CA GLU A 43 -22.06 -19.10 15.56
C GLU A 43 -22.93 -20.28 16.07
N TRP A 44 -24.25 -20.12 16.16
CA TRP A 44 -25.18 -21.19 16.51
C TRP A 44 -25.19 -22.33 15.48
N LYS A 45 -24.83 -22.06 14.21
CA LYS A 45 -24.74 -23.08 13.16
C LYS A 45 -23.49 -23.95 13.32
N THR A 46 -22.45 -23.41 13.97
CA THR A 46 -21.17 -24.08 14.17
C THR A 46 -21.00 -24.65 15.60
N LYS A 47 -21.79 -24.16 16.58
CA LYS A 47 -21.78 -24.63 17.98
C LYS A 47 -23.12 -25.31 18.31
N GLY A 48 -23.12 -26.61 18.56
CA GLY A 48 -24.31 -27.36 18.96
C GLY A 48 -24.49 -28.69 18.25
N MET A 49 -25.64 -29.40 18.51
CA MET A 49 -25.89 -30.71 17.89
C MET A 49 -25.94 -30.68 16.37
N GLY A 50 -26.24 -29.53 15.75
CA GLY A 50 -26.20 -29.32 14.29
C GLY A 50 -24.77 -29.33 13.73
N ALA A 51 -23.76 -28.93 14.49
CA ALA A 51 -22.36 -28.97 14.09
C ALA A 51 -21.81 -30.37 13.83
N ARG A 52 -22.44 -31.39 14.41
CA ARG A 52 -22.09 -32.82 14.16
C ARG A 52 -22.43 -33.27 12.73
N PHE A 53 -23.31 -32.57 12.04
CA PHE A 53 -23.69 -32.88 10.65
C PHE A 53 -22.97 -32.07 9.60
N MET A 54 -22.31 -30.95 9.98
CA MET A 54 -21.42 -30.21 9.12
C MET A 54 -19.98 -30.56 9.46
N ARG A 55 -19.23 -31.07 8.47
CA ARG A 55 -17.83 -31.48 8.61
C ARG A 55 -16.99 -30.40 9.30
N GLU A 56 -16.00 -30.83 10.06
CA GLU A 56 -15.00 -30.02 10.79
C GLU A 56 -14.36 -28.86 10.01
N SER A 57 -14.45 -28.88 8.67
CA SER A 57 -13.97 -27.79 7.81
C SER A 57 -14.73 -26.45 7.92
N ALA A 58 -15.94 -26.46 8.50
CA ALA A 58 -16.71 -25.23 8.72
C ALA A 58 -16.50 -24.61 10.11
N ALA A 59 -15.76 -25.27 11.00
CA ALA A 59 -15.55 -24.82 12.38
C ALA A 59 -14.33 -23.88 12.54
N GLU A 60 -13.51 -23.72 11.49
CA GLU A 60 -12.30 -22.87 11.52
C GLU A 60 -12.52 -21.42 11.02
N ASP A 61 -13.68 -21.14 10.43
CA ASP A 61 -14.02 -19.78 9.95
C ASP A 61 -14.67 -18.88 11.02
N SER A 62 -14.21 -18.96 12.27
CA SER A 62 -14.47 -17.86 13.21
C SER A 62 -13.54 -16.71 12.85
N TYR A 63 -14.03 -15.76 12.03
CA TYR A 63 -13.31 -14.51 11.72
C TYR A 63 -12.86 -13.83 13.01
N ALA A 64 -11.60 -13.99 13.36
CA ALA A 64 -10.98 -13.13 14.34
C ALA A 64 -10.77 -11.75 13.67
N ALA A 65 -10.87 -10.67 14.43
CA ALA A 65 -10.55 -9.32 13.92
C ALA A 65 -9.13 -9.25 13.32
N SER A 66 -8.25 -10.22 13.66
CA SER A 66 -6.91 -10.40 13.08
C SER A 66 -6.89 -10.85 11.62
N ASP A 67 -8.00 -11.33 11.07
CA ASP A 67 -8.06 -11.87 9.70
C ASP A 67 -8.55 -10.81 8.71
N ILE A 68 -8.94 -9.63 9.20
CA ILE A 68 -9.37 -8.51 8.38
C ILE A 68 -8.14 -7.82 7.78
N ILE A 69 -7.96 -7.98 6.47
CA ILE A 69 -6.93 -7.26 5.72
C ILE A 69 -7.39 -5.82 5.52
N SER A 70 -6.59 -4.87 6.01
CA SER A 70 -6.92 -3.45 5.87
C SER A 70 -5.68 -2.59 5.75
N TYR A 71 -5.77 -1.55 4.92
CA TYR A 71 -4.67 -0.62 4.68
C TYR A 71 -5.18 0.71 4.13
N PHE A 72 -4.44 1.78 4.41
CA PHE A 72 -4.64 3.08 3.79
C PHE A 72 -3.98 3.12 2.42
N ASN A 73 -4.72 3.58 1.41
CA ASN A 73 -4.18 3.84 0.08
C ASN A 73 -3.58 5.25 -0.02
N SER A 74 -4.19 6.23 0.65
CA SER A 74 -3.68 7.61 0.79
C SER A 74 -4.23 8.27 2.04
N ILE A 75 -3.55 9.32 2.51
CA ILE A 75 -4.03 10.27 3.51
C ILE A 75 -3.49 11.62 3.09
N GLU A 76 -4.38 12.60 2.84
CA GLU A 76 -4.03 13.96 2.41
C GLU A 76 -4.84 14.99 3.20
N PHE A 77 -4.32 16.21 3.34
CA PHE A 77 -5.11 17.32 3.89
C PHE A 77 -6.16 17.77 2.88
N PHE A 78 -7.27 18.29 3.36
CA PHE A 78 -8.41 18.70 2.55
C PHE A 78 -9.00 20.02 3.02
N GLY A 79 -8.66 21.09 2.34
CA GLY A 79 -9.20 22.45 2.56
C GLY A 79 -8.67 23.18 3.81
N SER A 80 -8.21 22.47 4.82
CA SER A 80 -7.68 23.06 6.04
C SER A 80 -6.72 22.12 6.77
N PRO A 81 -5.88 22.65 7.69
CA PRO A 81 -5.00 21.81 8.49
C PRO A 81 -5.74 20.88 9.44
N ASP A 82 -7.02 21.10 9.64
CA ASP A 82 -7.85 20.33 10.57
C ASP A 82 -8.78 19.34 9.88
N LYS A 83 -8.73 19.25 8.56
CA LYS A 83 -9.52 18.30 7.79
C LYS A 83 -8.63 17.48 6.85
N ILE A 84 -8.93 16.19 6.77
CA ILE A 84 -8.23 15.26 5.87
C ILE A 84 -9.22 14.55 4.96
N ILE A 85 -8.72 14.11 3.81
CA ILE A 85 -9.31 13.10 2.94
C ILE A 85 -8.39 11.89 2.92
N TYR A 86 -8.97 10.70 2.98
CA TYR A 86 -8.18 9.49 2.92
C TYR A 86 -8.92 8.37 2.20
N SER A 87 -8.16 7.49 1.59
CA SER A 87 -8.66 6.27 0.99
C SER A 87 -8.21 5.06 1.80
N ILE A 88 -9.15 4.18 2.13
CA ILE A 88 -8.93 2.97 2.91
C ILE A 88 -9.59 1.78 2.25
N THR A 89 -8.92 0.62 2.31
CA THR A 89 -9.48 -0.66 1.89
C THR A 89 -9.55 -1.59 3.11
N VAL A 90 -10.70 -2.24 3.29
CA VAL A 90 -10.98 -3.20 4.37
C VAL A 90 -11.57 -4.46 3.73
N ASN A 91 -10.78 -5.51 3.57
CA ASN A 91 -11.10 -6.70 2.78
C ASN A 91 -11.56 -6.34 1.35
N ASP A 92 -12.85 -6.59 1.05
CA ASP A 92 -13.50 -6.33 -0.23
C ASP A 92 -14.14 -4.93 -0.35
N LEU A 93 -14.13 -4.15 0.73
CA LEU A 93 -14.72 -2.82 0.76
C LEU A 93 -13.64 -1.74 0.71
N SER A 94 -13.67 -0.90 -0.32
CA SER A 94 -12.81 0.27 -0.43
C SER A 94 -13.63 1.56 -0.41
N GLY A 95 -13.08 2.61 0.20
CA GLY A 95 -13.77 3.88 0.26
C GLY A 95 -12.85 5.09 0.41
N ILE A 96 -13.38 6.24 0.02
CA ILE A 96 -12.78 7.56 0.25
C ILE A 96 -13.64 8.28 1.27
N MET A 97 -12.98 8.75 2.34
CA MET A 97 -13.59 9.39 3.49
C MET A 97 -12.96 10.76 3.73
N THR A 98 -13.72 11.65 4.31
CA THR A 98 -13.18 12.90 4.91
C THR A 98 -13.29 12.82 6.41
N LYS A 99 -12.36 13.44 7.14
CA LYS A 99 -12.39 13.47 8.61
C LYS A 99 -11.97 14.83 9.13
N ASP A 100 -12.76 15.36 10.08
CA ASP A 100 -12.42 16.55 10.85
C ASP A 100 -11.57 16.13 12.07
N LEU A 101 -10.37 16.67 12.18
CA LEU A 101 -9.41 16.34 13.24
C LEU A 101 -9.62 17.15 14.53
N THR A 102 -10.61 18.07 14.55
CA THR A 102 -10.97 18.84 15.74
C THR A 102 -12.14 18.25 16.49
N ALA A 103 -12.99 17.49 15.82
CA ALA A 103 -14.18 16.90 16.41
C ALA A 103 -13.83 15.63 17.22
N GLU A 104 -14.43 15.49 18.40
CA GLU A 104 -14.18 14.35 19.29
C GLU A 104 -14.85 13.06 18.82
N LYS A 105 -15.98 13.11 18.10
CA LYS A 105 -16.73 11.95 17.58
C LYS A 105 -17.51 12.30 16.33
N ASP A 106 -17.81 11.26 15.53
CA ASP A 106 -18.67 11.31 14.34
C ASP A 106 -18.29 12.38 13.31
N SER A 107 -16.99 12.61 13.16
CA SER A 107 -16.42 13.63 12.27
C SER A 107 -16.09 13.12 10.88
N GLU A 108 -16.45 11.86 10.57
CA GLU A 108 -16.12 11.21 9.32
C GLU A 108 -17.26 11.34 8.31
N GLY A 109 -16.95 11.94 7.16
CA GLY A 109 -17.86 12.04 6.03
C GLY A 109 -17.53 10.97 4.98
N HIS A 110 -18.58 10.30 4.49
CA HIS A 110 -18.45 9.38 3.36
C HIS A 110 -18.48 10.16 2.05
N VAL A 111 -17.45 10.00 1.21
CA VAL A 111 -17.43 10.54 -0.14
C VAL A 111 -17.93 9.47 -1.12
N ILE A 112 -17.24 8.32 -1.18
CA ILE A 112 -17.61 7.19 -2.03
C ILE A 112 -17.09 5.89 -1.41
N HIS A 113 -17.80 4.79 -1.65
CA HIS A 113 -17.31 3.45 -1.31
C HIS A 113 -17.82 2.41 -2.31
N SER A 114 -17.08 1.31 -2.47
CA SER A 114 -17.41 0.22 -3.39
C SER A 114 -16.88 -1.12 -2.87
N ARG A 115 -17.58 -2.21 -3.23
CA ARG A 115 -17.09 -3.60 -3.09
C ARG A 115 -16.51 -4.14 -4.39
N GLU A 116 -16.78 -3.49 -5.51
CA GLU A 116 -16.33 -3.92 -6.83
C GLU A 116 -15.04 -3.21 -7.23
N ASN A 117 -14.86 -1.97 -6.76
CA ASN A 117 -13.73 -1.11 -7.11
C ASN A 117 -12.88 -0.77 -5.90
N ILE A 118 -11.56 -0.72 -6.08
CA ILE A 118 -10.62 -0.22 -5.07
C ILE A 118 -10.19 1.19 -5.48
N PHE A 119 -10.33 2.14 -4.55
CA PHE A 119 -9.87 3.53 -4.75
C PHE A 119 -8.42 3.65 -4.27
N CYS A 120 -7.49 3.81 -5.22
CA CYS A 120 -6.05 3.80 -4.97
C CYS A 120 -5.48 5.19 -4.63
N GLY A 121 -6.17 5.93 -3.78
CA GLY A 121 -5.74 7.25 -3.33
C GLY A 121 -6.85 8.29 -3.44
N ALA A 122 -6.58 9.47 -2.89
CA ALA A 122 -7.37 10.67 -3.08
C ALA A 122 -6.44 11.86 -2.83
N CYS A 123 -6.05 12.58 -3.89
CA CYS A 123 -5.24 13.78 -3.80
C CYS A 123 -6.07 14.98 -4.26
N PRO A 124 -6.41 15.93 -3.38
CA PRO A 124 -7.18 17.11 -3.73
C PRO A 124 -6.35 18.10 -4.58
N ASP A 125 -7.05 18.90 -5.39
CA ASP A 125 -6.52 20.12 -5.99
C ASP A 125 -6.35 21.22 -4.91
N THR A 126 -5.69 22.33 -5.25
CA THR A 126 -5.47 23.42 -4.30
C THR A 126 -6.78 24.11 -3.88
N GLY A 127 -7.79 24.12 -4.75
CA GLY A 127 -9.13 24.67 -4.50
C GLY A 127 -10.02 23.75 -3.66
N ASN A 128 -9.67 22.48 -3.53
CA ASN A 128 -10.48 21.41 -2.93
C ASN A 128 -11.88 21.24 -3.56
N ASP A 129 -12.00 21.63 -4.81
CA ASP A 129 -13.19 21.43 -5.63
C ASP A 129 -13.18 20.07 -6.32
N LYS A 130 -11.98 19.50 -6.53
CA LYS A 130 -11.74 18.19 -7.14
C LYS A 130 -10.71 17.40 -6.35
N PHE A 131 -10.69 16.11 -6.55
CA PHE A 131 -9.55 15.26 -6.21
C PHE A 131 -9.33 14.20 -7.29
N VAL A 132 -8.09 13.74 -7.43
CA VAL A 132 -7.75 12.62 -8.30
C VAL A 132 -7.61 11.34 -7.50
N THR A 133 -8.04 10.25 -8.13
CA THR A 133 -7.88 8.89 -7.62
C THR A 133 -7.59 7.95 -8.78
N CYS A 134 -7.08 6.76 -8.50
CA CYS A 134 -7.07 5.68 -9.48
C CYS A 134 -8.05 4.61 -9.03
N ILE A 135 -8.93 4.19 -9.94
CA ILE A 135 -9.98 3.20 -9.68
C ILE A 135 -9.51 1.86 -10.22
N LYS A 136 -9.23 0.93 -9.31
CA LYS A 136 -8.81 -0.43 -9.63
C LYS A 136 -10.05 -1.33 -9.71
N THR A 137 -10.37 -1.80 -10.91
CA THR A 137 -11.52 -2.67 -11.20
C THR A 137 -11.14 -4.15 -11.18
N SER A 138 -9.86 -4.48 -11.36
CA SER A 138 -9.32 -5.84 -11.30
C SER A 138 -7.86 -5.81 -10.83
N TYR A 139 -7.24 -6.98 -10.68
CA TYR A 139 -5.81 -7.04 -10.37
C TYR A 139 -4.95 -6.33 -11.42
N GLU A 140 -5.37 -6.40 -12.68
CA GLU A 140 -4.60 -5.92 -13.84
C GLU A 140 -4.92 -4.48 -14.20
N ASN A 141 -6.15 -4.02 -13.97
CA ASN A 141 -6.65 -2.76 -14.48
C ASN A 141 -6.94 -1.76 -13.36
N ALA A 142 -6.31 -0.60 -13.47
CA ALA A 142 -6.63 0.56 -12.66
C ALA A 142 -6.48 1.81 -13.53
N HIS A 143 -7.45 2.71 -13.46
CA HIS A 143 -7.49 3.89 -14.32
C HIS A 143 -7.64 5.16 -13.52
N LEU A 144 -6.97 6.22 -13.99
CA LEU A 144 -7.06 7.56 -13.42
C LEU A 144 -8.49 8.08 -13.53
N ALA A 145 -8.98 8.67 -12.45
CA ALA A 145 -10.28 9.32 -12.39
C ALA A 145 -10.19 10.67 -11.68
N VAL A 146 -10.93 11.64 -12.16
CA VAL A 146 -11.12 12.95 -11.53
C VAL A 146 -12.51 12.98 -10.90
N TYR A 147 -12.55 13.23 -9.61
CA TYR A 147 -13.79 13.39 -8.84
C TYR A 147 -14.10 14.87 -8.64
N ASP A 148 -15.32 15.26 -8.93
CA ASP A 148 -15.82 16.62 -8.68
C ASP A 148 -16.65 16.61 -7.39
N VAL A 149 -16.21 17.38 -6.39
CA VAL A 149 -16.83 17.42 -5.06
C VAL A 149 -18.21 18.10 -5.11
N LYS A 150 -18.42 19.02 -6.06
CA LYS A 150 -19.69 19.78 -6.17
C LYS A 150 -20.80 18.93 -6.79
N THR A 151 -20.47 18.16 -7.82
CA THR A 151 -21.43 17.26 -8.48
C THR A 151 -21.55 15.93 -7.78
N ASN A 152 -20.60 15.59 -6.92
CA ASN A 152 -20.47 14.31 -6.21
C ASN A 152 -20.40 13.12 -7.20
N ASP A 153 -19.61 13.29 -8.26
CA ASP A 153 -19.45 12.30 -9.33
C ASP A 153 -18.00 12.27 -9.81
N TYR A 154 -17.60 11.20 -10.50
CA TYR A 154 -16.26 11.08 -11.04
C TYR A 154 -16.27 10.70 -12.53
N MET A 155 -15.24 11.11 -13.22
CA MET A 155 -14.98 10.73 -14.61
C MET A 155 -13.65 9.98 -14.68
N THR A 156 -13.67 8.75 -15.19
CA THR A 156 -12.45 8.01 -15.52
C THR A 156 -11.87 8.63 -16.80
N VAL A 157 -10.58 8.99 -16.74
CA VAL A 157 -9.90 9.76 -17.80
C VAL A 157 -8.84 8.97 -18.56
N THR A 158 -8.43 7.82 -18.03
CA THR A 158 -7.56 6.87 -18.73
C THR A 158 -8.30 5.56 -18.98
N ASP A 159 -7.84 4.79 -19.96
CA ASP A 159 -8.40 3.49 -20.32
C ASP A 159 -7.29 2.56 -20.88
N GLY A 160 -7.71 1.37 -21.33
CA GLY A 160 -6.84 0.40 -21.99
C GLY A 160 -6.09 -0.55 -21.05
N ASP A 161 -5.02 -1.15 -21.57
CA ASP A 161 -4.21 -2.14 -20.84
C ASP A 161 -3.15 -1.45 -19.97
N SER A 162 -3.62 -0.68 -18.98
CA SER A 162 -2.78 0.01 -18.00
C SER A 162 -3.23 -0.21 -16.56
N CYS A 163 -2.29 -0.05 -15.66
CA CYS A 163 -2.55 -0.01 -14.22
C CYS A 163 -1.97 1.29 -13.67
N ASP A 164 -2.83 2.29 -13.48
CA ASP A 164 -2.50 3.62 -13.02
C ASP A 164 -2.63 3.72 -11.51
N PHE A 165 -1.73 4.46 -10.86
CA PHE A 165 -1.71 4.61 -9.41
C PHE A 165 -0.90 5.85 -8.99
N ASP A 166 -0.93 6.19 -7.69
CA ASP A 166 -0.19 7.29 -7.09
C ASP A 166 -0.40 8.65 -7.80
N ALA A 167 -1.66 8.96 -8.14
CA ALA A 167 -2.00 10.22 -8.77
C ALA A 167 -1.90 11.40 -7.79
N SER A 168 -1.37 12.53 -8.25
CA SER A 168 -1.28 13.78 -7.51
C SER A 168 -1.47 14.98 -8.41
N PHE A 169 -2.22 16.01 -7.94
CA PHE A 169 -2.25 17.31 -8.60
C PHE A 169 -0.88 18.00 -8.49
N SER A 170 -0.53 18.78 -9.51
CA SER A 170 0.60 19.70 -9.43
C SER A 170 0.32 20.79 -8.39
N ARG A 171 1.38 21.21 -7.70
CA ARG A 171 1.27 22.30 -6.71
C ARG A 171 1.19 23.70 -7.33
N SER A 172 1.58 23.83 -8.58
CA SER A 172 1.59 25.12 -9.30
C SER A 172 0.46 25.25 -10.31
N ASP A 173 -0.21 24.13 -10.65
CA ASP A 173 -1.17 24.10 -11.76
C ASP A 173 -2.26 23.04 -11.48
N ASP A 174 -3.45 23.50 -11.06
CA ASP A 174 -4.61 22.64 -10.80
C ASP A 174 -5.18 21.96 -12.08
N SER A 175 -4.65 22.29 -13.26
CA SER A 175 -4.98 21.56 -14.47
C SER A 175 -4.12 20.31 -14.68
N LEU A 176 -2.98 20.23 -14.01
CA LEU A 176 -1.97 19.20 -14.26
C LEU A 176 -1.98 18.14 -13.13
N VAL A 177 -2.08 16.90 -13.55
CA VAL A 177 -2.04 15.73 -12.67
C VAL A 177 -0.84 14.87 -13.06
N TYR A 178 0.00 14.51 -12.10
CA TYR A 178 1.03 13.50 -12.27
C TYR A 178 0.54 12.15 -11.74
N PHE A 179 0.86 11.07 -12.42
CA PHE A 179 0.53 9.72 -11.97
C PHE A 179 1.57 8.70 -12.43
N ALA A 180 1.63 7.57 -11.76
CA ALA A 180 2.43 6.44 -12.19
C ALA A 180 1.56 5.43 -12.94
N SER A 181 2.07 4.83 -14.00
CA SER A 181 1.36 3.83 -14.80
C SER A 181 2.26 2.66 -15.18
N LYS A 182 1.72 1.45 -15.12
CA LYS A 182 2.33 0.20 -15.61
C LYS A 182 1.54 -0.29 -16.80
N GLY A 183 2.22 -0.64 -17.89
CA GLY A 183 1.59 -1.36 -18.98
C GLY A 183 1.29 -2.82 -18.59
N VAL A 184 0.17 -3.33 -19.07
CA VAL A 184 -0.30 -4.71 -18.87
C VAL A 184 0.11 -5.56 -20.07
N GLY A 185 1.08 -6.46 -19.88
CA GLY A 185 1.49 -7.41 -20.92
C GLY A 185 0.56 -8.61 -20.99
N ARG A 186 0.02 -8.88 -22.18
CA ARG A 186 -0.87 -10.03 -22.46
C ARG A 186 -0.24 -11.00 -23.44
N ASN A 187 -0.61 -12.28 -23.35
CA ASN A 187 -0.27 -13.28 -24.35
C ASN A 187 -1.21 -13.21 -25.56
N ALA A 188 -0.98 -14.08 -26.56
CA ALA A 188 -1.81 -14.16 -27.77
C ALA A 188 -3.30 -14.50 -27.51
N ASN A 189 -3.61 -15.08 -26.35
CA ASN A 189 -4.98 -15.40 -25.93
C ASN A 189 -5.64 -14.26 -25.12
N GLY A 190 -4.95 -13.12 -24.91
CA GLY A 190 -5.43 -12.01 -24.11
C GLY A 190 -5.26 -12.18 -22.59
N GLU A 191 -4.58 -13.27 -22.14
CA GLU A 191 -4.37 -13.50 -20.71
C GLU A 191 -3.21 -12.67 -20.17
N PHE A 192 -3.34 -12.21 -18.93
CA PHE A 192 -2.29 -11.46 -18.23
C PHE A 192 -1.00 -12.27 -18.11
N VAL A 193 0.12 -11.66 -18.45
CA VAL A 193 1.46 -12.25 -18.33
C VAL A 193 2.28 -11.56 -17.27
N LYS A 194 2.40 -10.23 -17.35
CA LYS A 194 3.20 -9.40 -16.41
C LYS A 194 2.88 -7.92 -16.56
N PHE A 195 3.26 -7.16 -15.56
CA PHE A 195 3.34 -5.70 -15.68
C PHE A 195 4.71 -5.27 -16.27
N SER A 196 4.72 -4.14 -16.97
CA SER A 196 5.96 -3.40 -17.24
C SER A 196 6.46 -2.70 -15.97
N HIS A 197 7.66 -2.10 -16.02
CA HIS A 197 8.03 -1.08 -15.05
C HIS A 197 7.06 0.09 -15.15
N SER A 198 6.81 0.75 -14.01
CA SER A 198 5.98 1.96 -14.03
C SER A 198 6.80 3.16 -14.50
N SER A 199 6.17 3.94 -15.36
CA SER A 199 6.63 5.27 -15.81
C SER A 199 5.77 6.35 -15.17
N ILE A 200 6.24 7.59 -15.17
CA ILE A 200 5.49 8.76 -14.72
C ILE A 200 4.90 9.46 -15.93
N TYR A 201 3.61 9.74 -15.84
CA TYR A 201 2.82 10.47 -16.84
C TYR A 201 2.27 11.75 -16.23
N SER A 202 1.96 12.70 -17.10
CA SER A 202 1.11 13.84 -16.78
C SER A 202 -0.21 13.73 -17.53
N TYR A 203 -1.27 14.28 -16.93
CA TYR A 203 -2.59 14.41 -17.53
C TYR A 203 -3.06 15.85 -17.33
N ASP A 204 -3.45 16.53 -18.42
CA ASP A 204 -4.08 17.85 -18.34
C ASP A 204 -5.59 17.70 -18.28
N VAL A 205 -6.19 18.17 -17.18
CA VAL A 205 -7.63 18.05 -16.90
C VAL A 205 -8.49 18.82 -17.87
N PHE A 206 -7.96 19.93 -18.49
CA PHE A 206 -8.72 20.76 -19.42
C PHE A 206 -8.63 20.28 -20.86
N THR A 207 -7.44 19.88 -21.30
CA THR A 207 -7.23 19.43 -22.70
C THR A 207 -7.49 17.94 -22.87
N GLY A 208 -7.33 17.15 -21.80
CA GLY A 208 -7.39 15.69 -21.84
C GLY A 208 -6.09 15.04 -22.34
N ASP A 209 -5.03 15.81 -22.52
CA ASP A 209 -3.75 15.32 -23.04
C ASP A 209 -3.01 14.50 -21.97
N ILE A 210 -2.40 13.38 -22.42
CA ILE A 210 -1.56 12.52 -21.58
C ILE A 210 -0.16 12.49 -22.19
N GLU A 211 0.87 12.74 -21.37
CA GLU A 211 2.26 12.71 -21.79
C GLU A 211 3.12 11.84 -20.86
N GLU A 212 4.02 11.02 -21.42
CA GLU A 212 5.04 10.32 -20.64
C GLU A 212 6.17 11.28 -20.28
N ILE A 213 6.29 11.60 -18.98
CA ILE A 213 7.30 12.54 -18.47
C ILE A 213 8.62 11.85 -18.17
N LEU A 214 8.56 10.61 -17.66
CA LEU A 214 9.76 9.90 -17.23
C LEU A 214 9.55 8.39 -17.24
N SER A 215 10.50 7.65 -17.83
CA SER A 215 10.56 6.19 -17.80
C SER A 215 11.98 5.69 -17.52
N ASP A 216 12.07 4.50 -16.90
CA ASP A 216 13.33 3.79 -16.68
C ASP A 216 13.13 2.29 -17.00
N PRO A 217 13.91 1.67 -17.90
CA PRO A 217 13.72 0.29 -18.28
C PRO A 217 14.10 -0.73 -17.19
N ASN A 218 14.75 -0.29 -16.09
CA ASN A 218 15.25 -1.16 -15.02
C ASN A 218 14.60 -0.89 -13.66
N LYS A 219 13.80 0.16 -13.55
CA LYS A 219 13.21 0.61 -12.29
C LYS A 219 11.77 1.04 -12.49
N SER A 220 10.92 0.73 -11.56
CA SER A 220 9.61 1.35 -11.44
C SER A 220 9.72 2.72 -10.79
N LEU A 221 9.03 3.70 -11.35
CA LEU A 221 8.93 5.07 -10.85
C LEU A 221 7.53 5.27 -10.29
N ILE A 222 7.43 5.74 -9.05
CA ILE A 222 6.17 5.82 -8.31
C ILE A 222 6.09 7.11 -7.51
N ARG A 223 4.87 7.49 -7.08
CA ARG A 223 4.58 8.62 -6.20
C ARG A 223 5.16 9.94 -6.71
N PRO A 224 4.84 10.34 -7.95
CA PRO A 224 5.27 11.63 -8.45
C PRO A 224 4.60 12.76 -7.65
N LYS A 225 5.39 13.76 -7.24
CA LYS A 225 4.92 15.03 -6.64
C LYS A 225 5.88 16.13 -7.09
N ASP A 226 5.35 17.29 -7.46
CA ASP A 226 6.17 18.47 -7.76
C ASP A 226 6.23 19.43 -6.57
N ASP A 227 7.16 20.38 -6.62
CA ASP A 227 7.30 21.42 -5.58
C ASP A 227 6.71 22.78 -6.01
N GLY A 228 6.07 22.83 -7.18
CA GLY A 228 5.60 24.06 -7.78
C GLY A 228 6.70 25.01 -8.29
N LYS A 229 7.97 24.54 -8.31
CA LYS A 229 9.15 25.31 -8.71
C LYS A 229 9.92 24.64 -9.86
N GLY A 230 9.26 23.71 -10.57
CA GLY A 230 9.84 22.96 -11.69
C GLY A 230 10.62 21.71 -11.30
N ASN A 231 10.67 21.33 -10.02
CA ASN A 231 11.28 20.07 -9.62
C ASN A 231 10.21 18.98 -9.44
N LEU A 232 10.47 17.80 -10.01
CA LEU A 232 9.66 16.60 -9.82
C LEU A 232 10.35 15.65 -8.86
N PHE A 233 9.63 15.20 -7.85
CA PHE A 233 10.09 14.21 -6.88
C PHE A 233 9.36 12.90 -7.14
N TYR A 234 10.02 11.78 -6.92
CA TYR A 234 9.45 10.44 -7.09
C TYR A 234 10.30 9.40 -6.36
N ILE A 235 9.73 8.21 -6.17
CA ILE A 235 10.44 7.07 -5.61
C ILE A 235 10.81 6.11 -6.74
N THR A 236 12.07 5.66 -6.78
CA THR A 236 12.52 4.61 -7.68
C THR A 236 12.55 3.27 -6.96
N ARG A 237 11.99 2.24 -7.59
CA ARG A 237 12.01 0.86 -7.08
C ARG A 237 12.63 -0.05 -8.16
N PRO A 238 13.86 -0.53 -7.97
CA PRO A 238 14.45 -1.49 -8.90
C PRO A 238 13.69 -2.81 -8.83
N GLU A 239 13.59 -3.50 -9.95
CA GLU A 239 13.03 -4.84 -9.99
C GLU A 239 13.79 -5.76 -9.04
N GLN A 240 13.07 -6.47 -8.19
CA GLN A 240 13.66 -7.57 -7.43
C GLN A 240 13.98 -8.71 -8.40
N LYS A 241 15.14 -8.63 -9.03
CA LYS A 241 15.66 -9.78 -9.80
C LYS A 241 15.79 -10.93 -8.81
N ASN A 242 14.89 -11.88 -8.89
CA ASN A 242 15.10 -13.19 -8.28
C ASN A 242 16.42 -13.69 -8.84
N LYS A 243 17.49 -13.51 -8.10
CA LYS A 243 18.79 -14.12 -8.40
C LYS A 243 18.61 -15.62 -8.16
N THR A 244 17.89 -16.29 -9.06
CA THR A 244 18.03 -17.73 -9.27
C THR A 244 19.42 -17.91 -9.85
N GLY A 245 20.43 -17.82 -8.99
CA GLY A 245 21.78 -18.07 -9.40
C GLY A 245 21.83 -19.49 -10.01
N PHE A 246 22.59 -19.64 -11.09
CA PHE A 246 22.82 -20.93 -11.78
C PHE A 246 23.08 -22.07 -10.78
N PHE A 247 23.77 -21.80 -9.66
CA PHE A 247 23.96 -22.71 -8.54
C PHE A 247 22.67 -23.14 -7.86
N ARG A 248 21.65 -22.27 -7.77
CA ARG A 248 20.37 -22.58 -7.15
C ARG A 248 19.51 -23.44 -8.07
N LEU A 249 19.59 -23.18 -9.38
CA LEU A 249 18.99 -24.04 -10.42
C LEU A 249 19.61 -25.45 -10.40
N LEU A 250 20.92 -25.57 -10.29
CA LEU A 250 21.62 -26.85 -10.15
C LEU A 250 21.24 -27.57 -8.85
N LEU A 251 21.19 -26.86 -7.72
CA LEU A 251 20.72 -27.43 -6.45
C LEU A 251 19.25 -27.83 -6.50
N ASP A 252 18.40 -27.07 -7.18
CA ASP A 252 16.99 -27.40 -7.36
C ASP A 252 16.84 -28.68 -8.20
N ILE A 253 17.64 -28.88 -9.25
CA ILE A 253 17.64 -30.08 -10.07
C ILE A 253 18.13 -31.31 -9.24
N ILE A 254 19.17 -31.15 -8.45
CA ILE A 254 19.70 -32.22 -7.57
C ILE A 254 18.70 -32.58 -6.46
N LEU A 255 17.91 -31.63 -6.01
CA LEU A 255 16.88 -31.78 -4.97
C LEU A 255 15.53 -32.29 -5.51
N ILE A 256 15.32 -32.38 -6.84
CA ILE A 256 14.07 -32.89 -7.43
C ILE A 256 13.68 -34.26 -6.87
N PRO A 257 14.57 -35.27 -6.82
CA PRO A 257 14.21 -36.58 -6.29
C PRO A 257 13.77 -36.50 -4.81
N TRP A 258 14.45 -35.68 -4.02
CA TRP A 258 14.10 -35.47 -2.61
C TRP A 258 12.77 -34.72 -2.42
N LYS A 259 12.50 -33.72 -3.26
CA LYS A 259 11.21 -33.01 -3.29
C LYS A 259 10.09 -33.94 -3.70
N LEU A 260 10.32 -34.85 -4.66
CA LEU A 260 9.34 -35.82 -5.10
C LEU A 260 9.05 -36.85 -4.00
N LEU A 261 10.07 -37.40 -3.33
CA LEU A 261 9.90 -38.31 -2.20
C LEU A 261 9.10 -37.64 -1.05
N LYS A 262 9.38 -36.37 -0.79
CA LYS A 262 8.67 -35.58 0.22
C LYS A 262 7.22 -35.34 -0.18
N ALA A 263 6.94 -35.10 -1.45
CA ALA A 263 5.57 -34.94 -1.97
C ALA A 263 4.79 -36.27 -1.87
N ILE A 264 5.42 -37.42 -2.22
CA ILE A 264 4.81 -38.76 -2.07
C ILE A 264 4.53 -39.05 -0.57
N TYR A 265 5.45 -38.69 0.32
CA TYR A 265 5.28 -38.86 1.75
C TYR A 265 4.07 -38.03 2.26
N TYR A 266 3.96 -36.75 1.92
CA TYR A 266 2.83 -35.93 2.29
C TYR A 266 1.51 -36.39 1.67
N PHE A 267 1.56 -36.88 0.45
CA PHE A 267 0.38 -37.46 -0.19
C PHE A 267 -0.10 -38.72 0.56
N ALA A 268 0.81 -39.60 0.93
CA ALA A 268 0.51 -40.79 1.70
C ALA A 268 0.01 -40.45 3.12
N GLU A 269 0.59 -39.43 3.76
CA GLU A 269 0.16 -38.93 5.07
C GLU A 269 -1.25 -38.34 5.00
N MET A 270 -1.55 -37.54 3.97
CA MET A 270 -2.88 -36.99 3.73
C MET A 270 -3.89 -38.11 3.48
N PHE A 271 -3.51 -39.12 2.71
CA PHE A 271 -4.35 -40.28 2.42
C PHE A 271 -4.66 -41.08 3.69
N THR A 272 -3.65 -41.29 4.55
CA THR A 272 -3.82 -41.99 5.85
C THR A 272 -4.69 -41.18 6.80
N MET A 273 -4.50 -39.86 6.90
CA MET A 273 -5.39 -38.98 7.67
C MET A 273 -6.84 -39.07 7.20
N MET A 274 -7.06 -39.16 5.89
CA MET A 274 -8.40 -39.20 5.30
C MET A 274 -9.14 -40.51 5.66
N PHE A 275 -8.42 -41.63 5.82
CA PHE A 275 -9.01 -42.93 6.11
C PHE A 275 -8.94 -43.38 7.57
N THR A 276 -7.93 -42.95 8.33
CA THR A 276 -7.72 -43.40 9.72
C THR A 276 -7.90 -42.29 10.76
N GLY A 277 -8.01 -41.03 10.33
CA GLY A 277 -8.08 -39.88 11.23
C GLY A 277 -6.77 -39.59 11.98
N LYS A 278 -5.66 -40.30 11.68
CA LYS A 278 -4.35 -40.13 12.35
C LYS A 278 -3.25 -40.05 11.31
N GLY A 279 -2.32 -39.08 11.48
CA GLY A 279 -1.11 -38.96 10.65
C GLY A 279 -0.04 -40.01 11.01
N PHE A 280 0.95 -40.23 10.13
CA PHE A 280 2.06 -41.19 10.33
C PHE A 280 2.94 -40.84 11.53
N THR A 281 2.98 -39.58 11.94
CA THR A 281 3.77 -39.15 13.10
C THR A 281 2.99 -38.13 13.92
N GLU A 282 2.93 -38.33 15.25
CA GLU A 282 2.35 -37.34 16.19
C GLU A 282 3.07 -35.98 16.23
N LYS A 283 4.16 -35.85 15.47
CA LYS A 283 4.95 -34.62 15.25
C LYS A 283 4.65 -33.91 13.93
N SER A 284 3.57 -34.30 13.23
CA SER A 284 3.26 -33.66 11.95
C SER A 284 2.89 -32.19 12.15
N ALA A 285 3.68 -31.38 11.48
CA ALA A 285 3.45 -29.99 11.13
C ALA A 285 2.71 -29.19 12.23
N ASN A 286 3.46 -28.73 13.21
CA ASN A 286 2.96 -27.69 14.09
C ASN A 286 2.59 -26.47 13.22
N PRO A 287 1.29 -26.17 13.01
CA PRO A 287 0.84 -25.04 12.17
C PRO A 287 1.49 -23.73 12.62
N ALA A 288 1.81 -23.62 13.93
CA ALA A 288 2.52 -22.48 14.50
C ALA A 288 3.93 -22.25 13.91
N LYS A 289 4.62 -23.29 13.36
CA LYS A 289 5.91 -23.10 12.69
C LYS A 289 5.77 -22.57 11.26
N THR A 290 4.69 -22.91 10.59
CA THR A 290 4.36 -22.38 9.25
C THR A 290 3.85 -20.95 9.38
N MET A 291 3.01 -20.67 10.39
CA MET A 291 2.59 -19.31 10.73
C MET A 291 3.75 -18.40 11.17
N LYS A 292 4.74 -18.91 11.94
CA LYS A 292 5.94 -18.12 12.30
C LYS A 292 6.75 -17.67 11.10
N LYS A 293 6.69 -18.37 9.98
CA LYS A 293 7.39 -17.97 8.74
C LYS A 293 6.66 -16.88 7.97
N SER A 294 5.34 -16.71 8.19
CA SER A 294 4.53 -15.64 7.61
C SER A 294 4.45 -14.38 8.49
N GLN A 295 4.80 -14.46 9.77
CA GLN A 295 4.69 -13.35 10.73
C GLN A 295 5.59 -12.13 10.47
N GLY A 296 6.55 -12.22 9.53
CA GLY A 296 7.42 -11.09 9.15
C GLY A 296 7.11 -10.51 7.77
N MET A 297 6.14 -11.09 7.04
CA MET A 297 5.80 -10.65 5.69
C MET A 297 4.72 -9.57 5.75
N ILE A 298 4.99 -8.46 5.09
CA ILE A 298 4.05 -7.33 4.93
C ILE A 298 3.91 -7.00 3.45
N VAL A 299 2.75 -6.48 3.06
CA VAL A 299 2.52 -5.99 1.70
C VAL A 299 2.53 -4.46 1.75
N ILE A 300 3.37 -3.85 0.92
CA ILE A 300 3.42 -2.39 0.72
C ILE A 300 3.34 -2.13 -0.78
N ASP A 301 2.27 -1.48 -1.23
CA ASP A 301 2.02 -1.15 -2.64
C ASP A 301 2.24 -2.38 -3.56
N ASP A 302 1.51 -3.45 -3.33
CA ASP A 302 1.59 -4.75 -4.02
C ASP A 302 2.95 -5.47 -3.92
N ASN A 303 3.91 -4.96 -3.15
CA ASN A 303 5.20 -5.61 -2.92
C ASN A 303 5.20 -6.39 -1.61
N LEU A 304 5.48 -7.69 -1.70
CA LEU A 304 5.65 -8.54 -0.52
C LEU A 304 7.05 -8.37 0.07
N ILE A 305 7.14 -7.84 1.26
CA ILE A 305 8.38 -7.48 1.95
C ILE A 305 8.54 -8.32 3.21
N ASN A 306 9.73 -8.90 3.42
CA ASN A 306 10.09 -9.46 4.70
C ASN A 306 10.62 -8.34 5.61
N ALA A 307 9.73 -7.78 6.44
CA ALA A 307 10.03 -6.62 7.28
C ALA A 307 11.22 -6.88 8.22
N GLU A 308 11.33 -8.07 8.81
CA GLU A 308 12.40 -8.41 9.73
C GLU A 308 13.76 -8.53 9.01
N GLU A 309 13.77 -9.11 7.82
CA GLU A 309 14.97 -9.26 7.01
C GLU A 309 15.47 -7.89 6.52
N GLU A 310 14.56 -7.06 5.99
CA GLU A 310 14.91 -5.72 5.52
C GLU A 310 15.38 -4.83 6.68
N TYR A 311 14.73 -4.88 7.83
CA TYR A 311 15.18 -4.16 9.03
C TYR A 311 16.60 -4.55 9.43
N ARG A 312 16.92 -5.86 9.45
CA ARG A 312 18.28 -6.35 9.76
C ARG A 312 19.31 -5.91 8.72
N LYS A 313 18.96 -5.85 7.45
CA LYS A 313 19.83 -5.33 6.39
C LYS A 313 20.09 -3.83 6.61
N ASN A 314 19.05 -3.08 6.93
CA ASN A 314 19.10 -1.63 7.10
C ASN A 314 19.87 -1.19 8.34
N LEU A 315 19.99 -2.02 9.38
CA LEU A 315 20.86 -1.77 10.54
C LEU A 315 22.34 -1.56 10.17
N ARG A 316 22.77 -2.00 8.98
CA ARG A 316 24.15 -1.82 8.50
C ARG A 316 24.43 -0.41 7.98
N HIS A 317 23.37 0.33 7.67
CA HIS A 317 23.47 1.69 7.13
C HIS A 317 23.32 2.71 8.27
N LYS A 318 24.46 3.31 8.70
CA LYS A 318 24.49 4.20 9.87
C LYS A 318 23.90 5.59 9.61
N ASP A 319 23.77 5.97 8.34
CA ASP A 319 23.38 7.32 7.94
C ASP A 319 21.86 7.56 8.05
N ASN A 320 21.08 6.51 8.35
CA ASN A 320 19.63 6.59 8.45
C ASN A 320 19.10 5.62 9.52
N PRO A 321 18.11 5.98 10.34
CA PRO A 321 17.44 5.04 11.23
C PRO A 321 16.94 3.83 10.46
N ALA A 322 17.17 2.63 11.01
CA ALA A 322 16.80 1.39 10.30
C ALA A 322 15.28 1.27 10.16
N GLY A 323 14.82 1.20 8.92
CA GLY A 323 13.42 0.97 8.56
C GLY A 323 13.20 -0.43 7.97
N ILE A 324 11.97 -0.70 7.55
CA ILE A 324 11.55 -1.94 6.91
C ILE A 324 11.47 -1.83 5.38
N ALA A 325 11.56 -0.62 4.84
CA ALA A 325 11.63 -0.42 3.40
C ALA A 325 12.94 -0.99 2.82
N PRO A 326 12.93 -1.67 1.67
CA PRO A 326 14.14 -2.05 0.99
C PRO A 326 15.05 -0.84 0.75
N TRP A 327 16.34 -0.97 1.09
CA TRP A 327 17.31 0.12 0.94
C TRP A 327 17.41 0.65 -0.49
N SER A 328 17.09 -0.18 -1.46
CA SER A 328 17.08 0.16 -2.89
C SER A 328 15.92 1.06 -3.32
N TRP A 329 14.92 1.29 -2.46
CA TRP A 329 13.85 2.24 -2.73
C TRP A 329 14.35 3.64 -2.44
N GLN A 330 14.51 4.44 -3.47
CA GLN A 330 15.16 5.74 -3.38
C GLN A 330 14.20 6.87 -3.69
N LEU A 331 14.19 7.89 -2.85
CA LEU A 331 13.59 9.18 -3.15
C LEU A 331 14.55 9.97 -4.04
N VAL A 332 14.06 10.41 -5.17
CA VAL A 332 14.81 11.12 -6.20
C VAL A 332 14.14 12.46 -6.51
N ARG A 333 14.95 13.49 -6.70
CA ARG A 333 14.53 14.78 -7.25
C ARG A 333 15.06 14.89 -8.67
N ARG A 334 14.22 15.31 -9.60
CA ARG A 334 14.58 15.72 -10.97
C ARG A 334 14.29 17.20 -11.08
N THR A 335 15.28 17.97 -11.51
CA THR A 335 15.13 19.40 -11.79
C THR A 335 14.50 19.62 -13.15
N GLU A 336 14.02 20.83 -13.42
CA GLU A 336 13.51 21.25 -14.74
C GLU A 336 14.57 21.04 -15.85
N SER A 337 15.87 21.21 -15.54
CA SER A 337 16.98 20.93 -16.46
C SER A 337 17.20 19.43 -16.74
N GLY A 338 16.45 18.54 -16.07
CA GLY A 338 16.58 17.09 -16.23
C GLY A 338 17.63 16.43 -15.34
N GLU A 339 18.36 17.18 -14.50
CA GLU A 339 19.32 16.64 -13.57
C GLU A 339 18.60 15.86 -12.45
N THR A 340 19.09 14.64 -12.14
CA THR A 340 18.51 13.79 -11.12
C THR A 340 19.45 13.61 -9.94
N THR A 341 18.90 13.75 -8.72
CA THR A 341 19.64 13.60 -7.45
C THR A 341 18.91 12.66 -6.53
N SER A 342 19.59 11.61 -6.05
CA SER A 342 19.05 10.74 -4.98
C SER A 342 19.17 11.44 -3.64
N LEU A 343 18.04 11.58 -2.93
CA LEU A 343 17.94 12.30 -1.66
C LEU A 343 17.96 11.36 -0.44
N ALA A 344 17.28 10.22 -0.54
CA ALA A 344 17.21 9.23 0.54
C ALA A 344 17.02 7.82 0.00
N ASN A 345 17.43 6.83 0.81
CA ASN A 345 17.22 5.41 0.58
C ASN A 345 16.24 4.84 1.59
N GLY A 346 15.58 3.73 1.24
CA GLY A 346 14.64 3.06 2.13
C GLY A 346 13.37 3.88 2.36
N VAL A 347 12.83 4.52 1.31
CA VAL A 347 11.67 5.42 1.40
C VAL A 347 10.41 4.68 0.93
N ILE A 348 9.36 4.70 1.75
CA ILE A 348 8.03 4.18 1.40
C ILE A 348 7.15 5.29 0.83
N ASP A 349 7.08 6.42 1.53
CA ASP A 349 6.29 7.59 1.15
C ASP A 349 6.93 8.87 1.65
N TYR A 350 6.55 10.02 1.08
CA TYR A 350 7.12 11.31 1.43
C TYR A 350 6.13 12.46 1.19
N CYS A 351 6.38 13.59 1.83
CA CYS A 351 5.74 14.86 1.53
C CYS A 351 6.77 16.00 1.53
N LEU A 352 6.48 17.05 0.76
CA LEU A 352 7.34 18.22 0.61
C LEU A 352 6.84 19.29 1.57
N LEU A 353 7.69 19.83 2.45
CA LEU A 353 7.35 20.83 3.45
C LEU A 353 7.43 22.26 2.86
N SER A 354 6.80 23.21 3.52
CA SER A 354 6.72 24.62 3.08
C SER A 354 8.09 25.31 3.01
N ASP A 355 9.01 24.91 3.88
CA ASP A 355 10.39 25.44 3.94
C ASP A 355 11.34 24.82 2.90
N GLY A 356 10.85 23.90 2.07
CA GLY A 356 11.62 23.16 1.07
C GLY A 356 12.34 21.92 1.63
N SER A 357 12.16 21.60 2.91
CA SER A 357 12.57 20.31 3.47
C SER A 357 11.58 19.21 3.07
N ILE A 358 11.98 17.95 3.30
CA ILE A 358 11.18 16.79 2.88
C ILE A 358 10.99 15.88 4.08
N ALA A 359 9.74 15.56 4.41
CA ALA A 359 9.43 14.51 5.35
C ALA A 359 9.18 13.20 4.63
N TYR A 360 9.70 12.08 5.14
CA TYR A 360 9.48 10.75 4.58
C TYR A 360 9.36 9.68 5.66
N THR A 361 8.78 8.56 5.27
CA THR A 361 8.71 7.37 6.12
C THR A 361 9.51 6.22 5.52
N ASN A 362 10.19 5.47 6.39
CA ASN A 362 10.84 4.21 6.07
C ASN A 362 10.08 2.99 6.65
N GLY A 363 8.84 3.22 7.12
CA GLY A 363 7.95 2.26 7.72
C GLY A 363 8.05 2.16 9.24
N LYS A 364 9.18 2.55 9.84
CA LYS A 364 9.42 2.54 11.29
C LYS A 364 9.65 3.93 11.88
N HIS A 365 9.99 4.86 11.05
CA HIS A 365 10.35 6.21 11.48
C HIS A 365 9.82 7.25 10.49
N LEU A 366 9.45 8.40 11.02
CA LEU A 366 9.31 9.63 10.25
C LEU A 366 10.62 10.41 10.35
N ILE A 367 11.13 10.83 9.21
CA ILE A 367 12.41 11.48 9.07
C ILE A 367 12.27 12.71 8.20
N VAL A 368 12.86 13.84 8.61
CA VAL A 368 12.92 15.07 7.82
C VAL A 368 14.33 15.25 7.28
N ILE A 369 14.43 15.52 5.97
CA ILE A 369 15.65 15.98 5.31
C ILE A 369 15.53 17.49 5.23
N GLY A 370 16.39 18.19 5.96
CA GLY A 370 16.49 19.65 5.89
C GLY A 370 17.05 20.12 4.54
N THR A 371 16.90 21.40 4.25
CA THR A 371 17.48 22.04 3.05
C THR A 371 19.03 21.98 3.04
N ASP A 372 19.65 21.79 4.21
CA ASP A 372 21.07 21.54 4.39
C ASP A 372 21.47 20.06 4.17
N GLY A 373 20.51 19.20 3.82
CA GLY A 373 20.70 17.77 3.60
C GLY A 373 20.80 16.92 4.88
N LYS A 374 20.71 17.53 6.08
CA LYS A 374 20.72 16.78 7.33
C LYS A 374 19.40 16.06 7.56
N ARG A 375 19.51 14.86 8.12
CA ARG A 375 18.36 14.00 8.42
C ARG A 375 18.09 13.99 9.92
N ASN A 376 16.86 14.30 10.28
CA ASN A 376 16.39 14.29 11.65
C ASN A 376 15.19 13.35 11.79
N LYS A 377 15.29 12.36 12.67
CA LYS A 377 14.14 11.55 13.07
C LYS A 377 13.19 12.39 13.91
N ILE A 378 11.93 12.47 13.52
CA ILE A 378 10.90 13.26 14.20
C ILE A 378 9.85 12.41 14.94
N ALA A 379 9.66 11.14 14.53
CA ALA A 379 8.77 10.21 15.24
C ALA A 379 9.15 8.75 14.98
N ASP A 380 8.74 7.88 15.91
CA ASP A 380 8.76 6.43 15.76
C ASP A 380 7.34 5.92 15.42
N THR A 381 7.25 4.88 14.61
CA THR A 381 5.98 4.26 14.20
C THR A 381 6.10 2.74 14.22
N ASP A 382 4.96 2.06 14.37
CA ASP A 382 4.90 0.61 14.20
C ASP A 382 4.94 0.21 12.72
N LEU A 383 4.11 0.87 11.89
CA LEU A 383 4.07 0.70 10.45
C LEU A 383 3.43 1.93 9.80
N CYS A 384 4.26 2.83 9.29
CA CYS A 384 3.81 3.99 8.53
C CYS A 384 4.03 3.76 7.03
N THR A 385 2.96 3.84 6.25
CA THR A 385 2.99 3.63 4.79
C THR A 385 2.54 4.84 4.01
N ARG A 386 1.90 5.83 4.67
CA ARG A 386 1.35 7.05 4.06
C ARG A 386 1.68 8.25 4.93
N ILE A 387 2.11 9.33 4.27
CA ILE A 387 2.44 10.60 4.92
C ILE A 387 2.06 11.77 4.02
N SER A 388 1.48 12.80 4.60
CA SER A 388 1.21 14.07 3.94
C SER A 388 1.47 15.25 4.88
N CYS A 389 1.60 16.44 4.33
CA CYS A 389 1.78 17.66 5.09
C CYS A 389 0.84 18.74 4.60
N PHE A 390 0.37 19.57 5.52
CA PHE A 390 -0.36 20.79 5.19
C PHE A 390 0.65 21.90 4.89
N ILE A 391 0.44 22.56 3.77
CA ILE A 391 1.30 23.65 3.28
C ILE A 391 0.51 24.92 3.20
#